data_f042fbd83adc74bbdc0abdf5eb185807
#
_entry.id   f042fbd83adc74bbdc0abdf5eb185807
#
_cell.length_a   1.000
_cell.length_b   1.000
_cell.length_c   1.000
_cell.angle_alpha   90.00
_cell.angle_beta   90.00
_cell.angle_gamma   90.00
#
_symmetry.space_group_name_H-M   'P 1'
#
loop_
_entity.id
_entity.type
_entity.pdbx_description
1 polymer ?
#
loop_
_entity_poly.entity_id
_entity_poly.type
_entity_poly.pdbx_seq_one_letter_code
_entity_poly.pdbx_strand_id
1 'polypeptide(L)'
;MKWLVGVSAVALAAAGFWYVNQDVTSSVEGVDGERTEGNAWTRAVGSTSMFSGDDRAPATRTPEQIRHKLFKEGSFAGTEPSGEWCVGMDQKLKPCEGLRGRFEYYILGIGEVSIEDIRLLIEDEARRAHGEKLSGEIIAIFDRYWKIRTYEWKNKFIQSDRSTWMPVFEEQKSVRRQILGQEWAEAFFADDEAHFQSYYAQLESGTPAPPHPGE
;
A
#
# COMPACT_ATOMS: atom_id res chain seq x y z
N MET A 1 -5.84 -31.50 23.41
CA MET A 1 -4.64 -30.80 22.94
C MET A 1 -4.92 -30.21 21.57
N LYS A 2 -5.42 -29.00 21.49
CA LYS A 2 -5.65 -28.22 20.26
C LYS A 2 -5.88 -26.78 20.69
N TRP A 3 -4.88 -25.93 20.63
CA TRP A 3 -4.97 -24.46 20.66
C TRP A 3 -3.57 -23.94 20.37
N LEU A 4 -3.29 -23.60 19.10
CA LEU A 4 -2.20 -22.71 18.68
C LEU A 4 -2.40 -22.38 17.20
N VAL A 5 -3.36 -21.52 16.86
CA VAL A 5 -3.33 -20.72 15.61
C VAL A 5 -4.13 -19.46 15.92
N GLY A 6 -3.47 -18.31 16.01
CA GLY A 6 -4.19 -17.05 16.20
C GLY A 6 -3.37 -15.89 16.72
N VAL A 7 -2.12 -15.71 16.27
CA VAL A 7 -1.38 -14.48 16.59
C VAL A 7 -0.47 -14.14 15.41
N SER A 8 -1.01 -13.60 14.35
CA SER A 8 -0.15 -13.05 13.27
C SER A 8 -0.79 -11.88 12.47
N ALA A 9 -2.02 -11.47 12.78
CA ALA A 9 -2.70 -10.46 11.96
C ALA A 9 -2.53 -9.00 12.46
N VAL A 10 -2.11 -8.79 13.71
CA VAL A 10 -2.11 -7.45 14.33
C VAL A 10 -0.84 -6.64 14.01
N ALA A 11 0.27 -7.29 13.71
CA ALA A 11 1.55 -6.61 13.45
C ALA A 11 1.59 -5.86 12.11
N LEU A 12 0.76 -6.22 11.14
CA LEU A 12 0.78 -5.62 9.79
C LEU A 12 -0.03 -4.32 9.69
N ALA A 13 -1.05 -4.12 10.53
CA ALA A 13 -1.89 -2.91 10.48
C ALA A 13 -1.14 -1.65 10.95
N ALA A 14 -0.29 -1.77 11.98
CA ALA A 14 0.53 -0.65 12.43
C ALA A 14 1.61 -0.27 11.41
N ALA A 15 2.20 -1.25 10.72
CA ALA A 15 3.19 -1.02 9.67
C ALA A 15 2.58 -0.32 8.44
N GLY A 16 1.32 -0.61 8.08
CA GLY A 16 0.63 0.01 6.96
C GLY A 16 0.38 1.51 7.17
N PHE A 17 0.04 1.93 8.39
CA PHE A 17 -0.13 3.35 8.72
C PHE A 17 1.20 4.13 8.60
N TRP A 18 2.32 3.50 8.99
CA TRP A 18 3.64 4.10 8.96
C TRP A 18 4.27 4.17 7.56
N TYR A 19 4.05 3.14 6.73
CA TYR A 19 4.69 3.03 5.42
C TYR A 19 4.21 4.09 4.42
N VAL A 20 2.97 4.53 4.50
CA VAL A 20 2.38 5.55 3.59
C VAL A 20 2.94 6.96 3.83
N ASN A 21 3.56 7.21 5.00
CA ASN A 21 3.96 8.56 5.41
C ASN A 21 5.48 8.74 5.57
N GLN A 22 6.29 7.75 5.18
CA GLN A 22 7.75 7.89 5.18
C GLN A 22 8.26 8.41 3.82
N ASP A 23 8.20 9.72 3.62
CA ASP A 23 9.15 10.39 2.74
C ASP A 23 10.49 10.43 3.46
N VAL A 24 11.44 9.63 2.99
CA VAL A 24 12.82 9.64 3.45
C VAL A 24 13.49 10.92 2.93
N THR A 25 13.31 12.01 3.64
CA THR A 25 14.22 13.17 3.54
C THR A 25 15.26 13.05 4.64
N SER A 26 16.28 12.24 4.42
CA SER A 26 17.54 12.35 5.14
C SER A 26 18.25 13.60 4.65
N SER A 27 18.15 14.66 5.44
CA SER A 27 19.05 15.81 5.35
C SER A 27 20.46 15.32 5.72
N VAL A 28 21.31 15.16 4.72
CA VAL A 28 22.74 14.97 4.94
C VAL A 28 23.34 16.37 5.09
N GLU A 29 23.52 16.81 6.33
CA GLU A 29 24.48 17.88 6.66
C GLU A 29 25.88 17.34 6.43
N GLY A 30 26.71 18.17 5.75
CA GLY A 30 28.01 17.79 5.25
C GLY A 30 29.01 17.38 6.33
N VAL A 31 29.75 16.35 6.02
CA VAL A 31 31.07 16.07 6.56
C VAL A 31 31.98 15.81 5.37
N ASP A 32 32.95 16.69 5.17
CA ASP A 32 34.10 16.48 4.31
C ASP A 32 34.92 15.32 4.81
N GLY A 33 35.29 14.41 3.91
CA GLY A 33 36.33 13.46 4.22
C GLY A 33 36.16 12.08 3.60
N GLU A 34 37.04 11.81 2.62
CA GLU A 34 37.60 10.52 2.25
C GLU A 34 36.77 9.53 1.40
N ARG A 35 37.30 9.40 0.20
CA ARG A 35 36.96 8.44 -0.84
C ARG A 35 36.99 7.01 -0.31
N THR A 36 35.85 6.35 -0.23
CA THR A 36 35.75 4.91 -0.23
C THR A 36 34.68 4.46 -1.23
N GLU A 37 35.00 3.44 -2.02
CA GLU A 37 34.19 2.92 -3.11
C GLU A 37 32.77 2.59 -2.67
N GLY A 38 31.82 3.41 -3.13
CA GLY A 38 30.42 3.29 -2.79
C GLY A 38 29.77 2.11 -3.51
N ASN A 39 29.08 1.30 -2.73
CA ASN A 39 28.24 0.20 -3.16
C ASN A 39 27.22 0.63 -4.22
N ALA A 40 26.91 -0.26 -5.16
CA ALA A 40 26.03 -0.05 -6.32
C ALA A 40 24.61 0.48 -5.99
N TRP A 41 24.19 0.46 -4.74
CA TRP A 41 22.89 0.95 -4.25
C TRP A 41 22.78 2.47 -4.19
N THR A 42 23.87 3.19 -4.00
CA THR A 42 23.85 4.67 -3.91
C THR A 42 23.74 5.36 -5.26
N ARG A 43 23.91 4.65 -6.37
CA ARG A 43 23.77 5.23 -7.73
C ARG A 43 22.34 5.27 -8.25
N ALA A 44 21.41 4.57 -7.64
CA ALA A 44 20.01 4.50 -8.12
C ALA A 44 19.13 5.67 -7.62
N VAL A 45 19.55 6.44 -6.63
CA VAL A 45 18.74 7.51 -6.01
C VAL A 45 19.19 8.92 -6.44
N GLY A 46 20.25 9.05 -7.22
CA GLY A 46 20.89 10.33 -7.54
C GLY A 46 20.88 10.76 -9.00
N SER A 47 19.90 10.39 -9.82
CA SER A 47 19.75 10.88 -11.19
C SER A 47 18.37 11.49 -11.44
N THR A 48 18.13 12.63 -10.83
CA THR A 48 17.22 13.63 -11.40
C THR A 48 17.88 14.15 -12.68
N SER A 49 17.19 13.98 -13.82
CA SER A 49 17.50 14.54 -15.14
C SER A 49 18.16 13.58 -16.13
N MET A 50 17.33 12.71 -16.71
CA MET A 50 17.42 12.34 -18.12
C MET A 50 16.06 11.85 -18.61
N PHE A 51 15.07 12.73 -18.60
CA PHE A 51 14.00 12.64 -19.57
C PHE A 51 14.49 13.41 -20.79
N SER A 52 15.31 12.76 -21.59
CA SER A 52 15.65 13.16 -22.94
C SER A 52 15.09 12.10 -23.87
N GLY A 53 13.95 12.40 -24.44
CA GLY A 53 13.46 12.00 -25.75
C GLY A 53 13.73 10.56 -26.20
N ASP A 54 12.92 9.61 -25.72
CA ASP A 54 12.43 8.53 -26.54
C ASP A 54 10.96 8.29 -26.13
N ASP A 55 10.04 8.83 -26.92
CA ASP A 55 8.58 8.72 -26.76
C ASP A 55 8.08 7.28 -27.05
N ARG A 56 8.85 6.29 -26.66
CA ARG A 56 8.41 4.90 -26.65
C ARG A 56 7.79 4.63 -25.29
N ALA A 57 6.44 4.71 -25.22
CA ALA A 57 5.71 4.08 -24.15
C ALA A 57 6.30 2.67 -23.90
N PRO A 58 6.65 2.29 -22.66
CA PRO A 58 7.19 0.97 -22.40
C PRO A 58 6.21 -0.06 -22.97
N ALA A 59 6.71 -1.02 -23.73
CA ALA A 59 5.89 -2.06 -24.33
C ALA A 59 5.11 -2.73 -23.19
N THR A 60 3.79 -2.55 -23.19
CA THR A 60 2.91 -3.13 -22.17
C THR A 60 3.05 -4.65 -22.26
N ARG A 61 3.47 -5.29 -21.16
CA ARG A 61 3.55 -6.75 -21.06
C ARG A 61 2.16 -7.34 -21.16
N THR A 62 2.04 -8.56 -21.66
CA THR A 62 0.78 -9.31 -21.54
C THR A 62 0.57 -9.78 -20.09
N PRO A 63 -0.69 -10.03 -19.66
CA PRO A 63 -0.95 -10.56 -18.32
C PRO A 63 -0.16 -11.86 -18.02
N GLU A 64 0.03 -12.71 -19.02
CA GLU A 64 0.81 -13.95 -18.89
C GLU A 64 2.30 -13.67 -18.63
N GLN A 65 2.87 -12.69 -19.34
CA GLN A 65 4.25 -12.28 -19.13
C GLN A 65 4.44 -11.64 -17.74
N ILE A 66 3.49 -10.82 -17.30
CA ILE A 66 3.52 -10.23 -15.95
C ILE A 66 3.43 -11.33 -14.90
N ARG A 67 2.49 -12.26 -15.06
CA ARG A 67 2.31 -13.41 -14.15
C ARG A 67 3.57 -14.27 -14.10
N HIS A 68 4.17 -14.58 -15.24
CA HIS A 68 5.43 -15.34 -15.29
C HIS A 68 6.54 -14.58 -14.56
N LYS A 69 6.68 -13.28 -14.82
CA LYS A 69 7.70 -12.45 -14.19
C LYS A 69 7.58 -12.45 -12.66
N LEU A 70 6.38 -12.26 -12.11
CA LEU A 70 6.16 -12.16 -10.67
C LEU A 70 6.15 -13.53 -9.97
N PHE A 71 5.42 -14.51 -10.52
CA PHE A 71 5.14 -15.79 -9.82
C PHE A 71 6.09 -16.93 -10.18
N LYS A 72 6.93 -16.79 -11.20
CA LYS A 72 7.94 -17.82 -11.56
C LYS A 72 9.35 -17.34 -11.37
N GLU A 73 9.64 -16.08 -11.71
CA GLU A 73 11.00 -15.52 -11.64
C GLU A 73 11.18 -14.55 -10.45
N GLY A 74 10.11 -13.94 -9.96
CA GLY A 74 10.10 -12.83 -9.01
C GLY A 74 9.70 -13.20 -7.59
N SER A 75 9.42 -12.17 -6.82
CA SER A 75 9.17 -12.26 -5.37
C SER A 75 7.88 -13.01 -5.00
N PHE A 76 6.96 -13.21 -5.93
CA PHE A 76 5.71 -13.96 -5.68
C PHE A 76 5.85 -15.46 -5.94
N ALA A 77 7.05 -15.95 -6.27
CA ALA A 77 7.26 -17.37 -6.47
C ALA A 77 6.91 -18.18 -5.19
N GLY A 78 5.98 -19.13 -5.33
CA GLY A 78 5.51 -19.95 -4.21
C GLY A 78 4.52 -19.27 -3.27
N THR A 79 4.06 -18.06 -3.58
CA THR A 79 3.01 -17.38 -2.82
C THR A 79 1.67 -17.42 -3.55
N GLU A 80 0.59 -17.18 -2.82
CA GLU A 80 -0.76 -17.03 -3.37
C GLU A 80 -1.30 -15.64 -3.02
N PRO A 81 -2.11 -15.01 -3.89
CA PRO A 81 -2.70 -13.70 -3.62
C PRO A 81 -3.54 -13.71 -2.34
N SER A 82 -3.20 -12.86 -1.39
CA SER A 82 -3.97 -12.62 -0.19
C SER A 82 -5.24 -11.80 -0.48
N GLY A 83 -6.17 -11.76 0.48
CA GLY A 83 -7.41 -11.03 0.35
C GLY A 83 -8.42 -11.70 -0.59
N GLU A 84 -9.49 -11.01 -0.92
CA GLU A 84 -10.62 -11.52 -1.71
C GLU A 84 -11.18 -10.45 -2.65
N TRP A 85 -11.93 -10.91 -3.68
CA TRP A 85 -12.53 -9.99 -4.64
C TRP A 85 -13.80 -9.30 -4.13
N CYS A 86 -14.36 -9.74 -2.99
CA CYS A 86 -15.55 -9.18 -2.36
C CYS A 86 -16.81 -9.20 -3.26
N VAL A 87 -16.93 -10.22 -4.08
CA VAL A 87 -18.10 -10.44 -4.92
C VAL A 87 -19.09 -11.34 -4.18
N GLY A 88 -20.30 -10.81 -3.94
CA GLY A 88 -21.35 -11.55 -3.27
C GLY A 88 -21.98 -12.65 -4.15
N MET A 89 -22.80 -13.52 -3.54
CA MET A 89 -23.57 -14.54 -4.27
C MET A 89 -24.54 -13.94 -5.29
N ASP A 90 -24.91 -12.69 -5.11
CA ASP A 90 -25.75 -11.90 -6.01
C ASP A 90 -24.96 -11.33 -7.21
N GLN A 91 -23.71 -11.73 -7.39
CA GLN A 91 -22.80 -11.26 -8.44
C GLN A 91 -22.63 -9.72 -8.44
N LYS A 92 -22.57 -9.14 -7.24
CA LYS A 92 -22.30 -7.71 -7.05
C LYS A 92 -21.03 -7.54 -6.24
N LEU A 93 -20.24 -6.54 -6.64
CA LEU A 93 -19.11 -6.08 -5.88
C LEU A 93 -19.59 -5.38 -4.61
N LYS A 94 -19.03 -5.72 -3.46
CA LYS A 94 -19.40 -5.17 -2.15
C LYS A 94 -18.15 -4.60 -1.47
N PRO A 95 -18.28 -3.44 -0.79
CA PRO A 95 -17.17 -2.92 0.01
C PRO A 95 -16.73 -3.93 1.07
N CYS A 96 -15.44 -4.27 1.08
CA CYS A 96 -14.85 -5.11 2.11
C CYS A 96 -13.32 -4.90 2.17
N GLU A 97 -12.73 -5.14 3.31
CA GLU A 97 -11.29 -5.02 3.55
C GLU A 97 -10.46 -5.99 2.70
N GLY A 98 -10.99 -7.18 2.44
CA GLY A 98 -10.29 -8.21 1.64
C GLY A 98 -9.86 -7.73 0.26
N LEU A 99 -10.63 -6.82 -0.37
CA LEU A 99 -10.25 -6.26 -1.66
C LEU A 99 -9.04 -5.34 -1.54
N ARG A 100 -8.91 -4.55 -0.47
CA ARG A 100 -7.71 -3.77 -0.16
C ARG A 100 -6.50 -4.70 0.02
N GLY A 101 -6.66 -5.76 0.81
CA GLY A 101 -5.60 -6.77 1.01
C GLY A 101 -5.12 -7.39 -0.31
N ARG A 102 -6.03 -7.63 -1.26
CA ARG A 102 -5.68 -8.12 -2.59
C ARG A 102 -4.92 -7.08 -3.42
N PHE A 103 -5.32 -5.83 -3.39
CA PHE A 103 -4.59 -4.75 -4.06
C PHE A 103 -3.18 -4.58 -3.49
N GLU A 104 -3.04 -4.56 -2.17
CA GLU A 104 -1.74 -4.45 -1.50
C GLU A 104 -0.82 -5.61 -1.87
N TYR A 105 -1.34 -6.84 -1.96
CA TYR A 105 -0.56 -7.98 -2.38
C TYR A 105 0.07 -7.74 -3.77
N TYR A 106 -0.72 -7.31 -4.77
CA TYR A 106 -0.18 -7.08 -6.11
C TYR A 106 0.75 -5.87 -6.17
N ILE A 107 0.49 -4.82 -5.40
CA ILE A 107 1.32 -3.62 -5.30
C ILE A 107 2.74 -3.95 -4.81
N LEU A 108 2.93 -4.99 -4.00
CA LEU A 108 4.27 -5.46 -3.59
C LEU A 108 5.17 -5.85 -4.78
N GLY A 109 4.59 -6.16 -5.94
CA GLY A 109 5.34 -6.44 -7.17
C GLY A 109 5.91 -5.21 -7.88
N ILE A 110 5.64 -3.99 -7.39
CA ILE A 110 6.22 -2.77 -7.95
C ILE A 110 7.74 -2.78 -7.72
N GLY A 111 8.48 -2.46 -8.78
CA GLY A 111 9.95 -2.59 -8.84
C GLY A 111 10.39 -3.77 -9.72
N GLU A 112 9.61 -4.85 -9.79
CA GLU A 112 9.80 -5.94 -10.74
C GLU A 112 9.01 -5.71 -12.04
N VAL A 113 7.83 -5.10 -11.91
CA VAL A 113 6.95 -4.69 -13.01
C VAL A 113 6.41 -3.28 -12.74
N SER A 114 5.82 -2.62 -13.76
CA SER A 114 5.24 -1.27 -13.60
C SER A 114 3.87 -1.32 -12.92
N ILE A 115 3.36 -0.16 -12.48
CA ILE A 115 2.01 -0.07 -11.93
C ILE A 115 0.94 -0.37 -12.99
N GLU A 116 1.20 -0.03 -14.25
CA GLU A 116 0.33 -0.35 -15.38
C GLU A 116 0.26 -1.86 -15.60
N ASP A 117 1.39 -2.57 -15.47
CA ASP A 117 1.44 -4.02 -15.49
C ASP A 117 0.64 -4.62 -14.31
N ILE A 118 0.79 -4.09 -13.11
CA ILE A 118 0.00 -4.52 -11.93
C ILE A 118 -1.50 -4.32 -12.19
N ARG A 119 -1.88 -3.15 -12.67
CA ARG A 119 -3.27 -2.84 -13.02
C ARG A 119 -3.83 -3.82 -14.04
N LEU A 120 -3.07 -4.10 -15.10
CA LEU A 120 -3.45 -5.06 -16.14
C LEU A 120 -3.57 -6.50 -15.60
N LEU A 121 -2.68 -6.89 -14.69
CA LEU A 121 -2.73 -8.20 -14.03
C LEU A 121 -3.99 -8.33 -13.16
N ILE A 122 -4.29 -7.32 -12.34
CA ILE A 122 -5.51 -7.28 -11.51
C ILE A 122 -6.77 -7.39 -12.39
N GLU A 123 -6.80 -6.66 -13.49
CA GLU A 123 -7.92 -6.67 -14.44
C GLU A 123 -8.12 -8.08 -15.04
N ASP A 124 -7.05 -8.72 -15.49
CA ASP A 124 -7.11 -10.06 -16.07
C ASP A 124 -7.55 -11.11 -15.05
N GLU A 125 -7.01 -11.07 -13.82
CA GLU A 125 -7.39 -11.97 -12.73
C GLU A 125 -8.87 -11.80 -12.35
N ALA A 126 -9.33 -10.56 -12.19
CA ALA A 126 -10.71 -10.26 -11.86
C ALA A 126 -11.67 -10.68 -13.01
N ARG A 127 -11.26 -10.50 -14.27
CA ARG A 127 -12.03 -10.91 -15.45
C ARG A 127 -12.17 -12.43 -15.53
N ARG A 128 -11.10 -13.16 -15.26
CA ARG A 128 -11.13 -14.63 -15.22
C ARG A 128 -12.01 -15.16 -14.10
N ALA A 129 -12.02 -14.50 -12.95
CA ALA A 129 -12.79 -14.93 -11.78
C ALA A 129 -14.28 -14.55 -11.89
N HIS A 130 -14.62 -13.35 -12.41
CA HIS A 130 -15.94 -12.74 -12.26
C HIS A 130 -16.52 -12.14 -13.55
N GLY A 131 -15.79 -12.19 -14.66
CA GLY A 131 -16.21 -11.64 -15.95
C GLY A 131 -15.93 -10.14 -16.11
N GLU A 132 -16.18 -9.65 -17.31
CA GLU A 132 -15.77 -8.31 -17.78
C GLU A 132 -16.36 -7.17 -16.95
N LYS A 133 -17.66 -7.24 -16.64
CA LYS A 133 -18.35 -6.16 -15.91
C LYS A 133 -17.73 -5.93 -14.52
N LEU A 134 -17.60 -7.00 -13.74
CA LEU A 134 -17.06 -6.91 -12.38
C LEU A 134 -15.57 -6.55 -12.39
N SER A 135 -14.82 -7.03 -13.37
CA SER A 135 -13.43 -6.61 -13.57
C SER A 135 -13.32 -5.09 -13.74
N GLY A 136 -14.16 -4.48 -14.58
CA GLY A 136 -14.20 -3.04 -14.74
C GLY A 136 -14.54 -2.28 -13.45
N GLU A 137 -15.49 -2.80 -12.66
CA GLU A 137 -15.85 -2.23 -11.35
C GLU A 137 -14.68 -2.32 -10.36
N ILE A 138 -14.00 -3.48 -10.28
CA ILE A 138 -12.82 -3.71 -9.42
C ILE A 138 -11.68 -2.76 -9.79
N ILE A 139 -11.39 -2.63 -11.09
CA ILE A 139 -10.34 -1.72 -11.58
C ILE A 139 -10.66 -0.25 -11.27
N ALA A 140 -11.91 0.16 -11.34
CA ALA A 140 -12.31 1.50 -10.95
C ALA A 140 -12.07 1.78 -9.45
N ILE A 141 -12.17 0.75 -8.59
CA ILE A 141 -11.79 0.88 -7.17
C ILE A 141 -10.27 0.90 -7.01
N PHE A 142 -9.56 0.04 -7.74
CA PHE A 142 -8.08 0.02 -7.72
C PHE A 142 -7.50 1.38 -8.13
N ASP A 143 -7.98 1.98 -9.22
CA ASP A 143 -7.50 3.29 -9.70
C ASP A 143 -7.71 4.39 -8.64
N ARG A 144 -8.85 4.38 -7.93
CA ARG A 144 -9.11 5.28 -6.80
C ARG A 144 -8.20 4.98 -5.60
N TYR A 145 -7.99 3.72 -5.29
CA TYR A 145 -7.08 3.32 -4.23
C TYR A 145 -5.63 3.74 -4.53
N TRP A 146 -5.18 3.52 -5.75
CA TRP A 146 -3.85 3.96 -6.19
C TRP A 146 -3.67 5.47 -6.10
N LYS A 147 -4.71 6.24 -6.43
CA LYS A 147 -4.70 7.69 -6.27
C LYS A 147 -4.48 8.14 -4.81
N ILE A 148 -4.98 7.37 -3.83
CA ILE A 148 -4.70 7.64 -2.41
C ILE A 148 -3.26 7.30 -2.09
N ARG A 149 -2.73 6.19 -2.59
CA ARG A 149 -1.35 5.74 -2.36
C ARG A 149 -0.31 6.73 -2.89
N THR A 150 -0.66 7.48 -3.91
CA THR A 150 0.20 8.49 -4.56
C THR A 150 -0.23 9.93 -4.26
N TYR A 151 -1.09 10.12 -3.27
CA TYR A 151 -1.58 11.45 -2.91
C TYR A 151 -0.50 12.28 -2.21
N GLU A 152 -0.35 13.53 -2.61
CA GLU A 152 0.54 14.49 -1.97
C GLU A 152 -0.10 15.06 -0.70
N TRP A 153 0.33 14.55 0.46
CA TRP A 153 -0.21 14.94 1.76
C TRP A 153 0.27 16.34 2.16
N LYS A 154 -0.63 17.16 2.65
CA LYS A 154 -0.32 18.53 3.13
C LYS A 154 0.32 18.50 4.51
N ASN A 155 -0.20 17.64 5.39
CA ASN A 155 0.30 17.47 6.73
C ASN A 155 1.35 16.34 6.76
N LYS A 156 2.47 16.57 7.46
CA LYS A 156 3.53 15.57 7.63
C LYS A 156 3.47 14.97 9.02
N PHE A 157 3.53 13.67 9.12
CA PHE A 157 3.61 12.95 10.39
C PHE A 157 5.03 13.05 10.95
N ILE A 158 5.17 13.59 12.16
CA ILE A 158 6.43 13.67 12.89
C ILE A 158 6.27 12.85 14.17
N GLN A 159 6.96 11.72 14.26
CA GLN A 159 6.82 10.78 15.37
C GLN A 159 7.09 11.41 16.74
N SER A 160 8.07 12.29 16.83
CA SER A 160 8.45 13.00 18.07
C SER A 160 7.53 14.17 18.41
N ASP A 161 6.65 14.60 17.50
CA ASP A 161 5.75 15.73 17.68
C ASP A 161 4.28 15.30 17.54
N ARG A 162 3.65 15.00 18.68
CA ARG A 162 2.25 14.55 18.74
C ARG A 162 1.24 15.57 18.17
N SER A 163 1.59 16.86 18.14
CA SER A 163 0.69 17.88 17.61
C SER A 163 0.42 17.70 16.11
N THR A 164 1.32 17.00 15.40
CA THR A 164 1.19 16.69 13.97
C THR A 164 0.28 15.50 13.68
N TRP A 165 0.00 14.63 14.66
CA TRP A 165 -0.65 13.35 14.43
C TRP A 165 -2.13 13.47 14.05
N MET A 166 -2.90 14.26 14.83
CA MET A 166 -4.32 14.45 14.53
C MET A 166 -4.57 15.19 13.21
N PRO A 167 -3.84 16.27 12.86
CA PRO A 167 -3.95 16.88 11.53
C PRO A 167 -3.72 15.91 10.38
N VAL A 168 -2.71 15.04 10.46
CA VAL A 168 -2.45 13.99 9.46
C VAL A 168 -3.59 12.99 9.40
N PHE A 169 -4.04 12.51 10.55
CA PHE A 169 -5.13 11.54 10.63
C PHE A 169 -6.43 12.08 10.00
N GLU A 170 -6.82 13.31 10.34
CA GLU A 170 -8.04 13.92 9.81
C GLU A 170 -7.94 14.18 8.29
N GLU A 171 -6.77 14.61 7.80
CA GLU A 171 -6.54 14.76 6.38
C GLU A 171 -6.67 13.41 5.66
N GLN A 172 -6.03 12.35 6.16
CA GLN A 172 -6.12 11.02 5.56
C GLN A 172 -7.56 10.52 5.52
N LYS A 173 -8.27 10.66 6.63
CA LYS A 173 -9.67 10.26 6.74
C LYS A 173 -10.55 11.01 5.73
N SER A 174 -10.37 12.31 5.60
CA SER A 174 -11.10 13.14 4.65
C SER A 174 -10.80 12.77 3.19
N VAL A 175 -9.52 12.67 2.83
CA VAL A 175 -9.08 12.37 1.46
C VAL A 175 -9.51 10.97 1.03
N ARG A 176 -9.41 9.97 1.91
CA ARG A 176 -9.87 8.60 1.64
C ARG A 176 -11.36 8.59 1.28
N ARG A 177 -12.21 9.28 2.06
CA ARG A 177 -13.65 9.39 1.77
C ARG A 177 -13.95 10.17 0.50
N GLN A 178 -13.18 11.22 0.23
CA GLN A 178 -13.33 12.01 -1.00
C GLN A 178 -13.02 11.21 -2.26
N ILE A 179 -11.97 10.38 -2.23
CA ILE A 179 -11.49 9.65 -3.41
C ILE A 179 -12.22 8.32 -3.60
N LEU A 180 -12.38 7.51 -2.55
CA LEU A 180 -13.04 6.20 -2.62
C LEU A 180 -14.56 6.27 -2.52
N GLY A 181 -15.08 7.31 -1.86
CA GLY A 181 -16.44 7.35 -1.35
C GLY A 181 -16.55 6.74 0.05
N GLN A 182 -17.61 7.09 0.77
CA GLN A 182 -17.82 6.77 2.18
C GLN A 182 -17.71 5.24 2.44
N GLU A 183 -18.50 4.44 1.73
CA GLU A 183 -18.62 3.00 1.96
C GLU A 183 -17.29 2.26 1.74
N TRP A 184 -16.56 2.57 0.66
CA TRP A 184 -15.27 1.96 0.37
C TRP A 184 -14.16 2.43 1.31
N ALA A 185 -14.19 3.71 1.71
CA ALA A 185 -13.22 4.22 2.67
C ALA A 185 -13.40 3.58 4.05
N GLU A 186 -14.66 3.40 4.49
CA GLU A 186 -14.97 2.69 5.74
C GLU A 186 -14.54 1.22 5.67
N ALA A 187 -14.91 0.51 4.59
CA ALA A 187 -14.54 -0.89 4.43
C ALA A 187 -13.03 -1.12 4.39
N PHE A 188 -12.26 -0.17 3.87
CA PHE A 188 -10.81 -0.29 3.74
C PHE A 188 -10.04 0.17 4.96
N PHE A 189 -10.55 1.13 5.73
CA PHE A 189 -9.74 1.85 6.71
C PHE A 189 -10.38 2.02 8.09
N ALA A 190 -11.61 1.54 8.32
CA ALA A 190 -12.29 1.75 9.60
C ALA A 190 -11.50 1.16 10.78
N ASP A 191 -10.93 -0.02 10.62
CA ASP A 191 -10.16 -0.69 11.67
C ASP A 191 -8.83 0.03 11.93
N ASP A 192 -8.13 0.48 10.89
CA ASP A 192 -6.92 1.30 11.02
C ASP A 192 -7.23 2.62 11.75
N GLU A 193 -8.33 3.27 11.38
CA GLU A 193 -8.78 4.55 11.96
C GLU A 193 -9.18 4.38 13.44
N ALA A 194 -9.91 3.33 13.77
CA ALA A 194 -10.29 3.02 15.14
C ALA A 194 -9.08 2.67 16.01
N HIS A 195 -8.15 1.90 15.47
CA HIS A 195 -6.90 1.56 16.15
C HIS A 195 -6.07 2.81 16.49
N PHE A 196 -5.88 3.69 15.50
CA PHE A 196 -5.16 4.95 15.72
C PHE A 196 -5.85 5.81 16.78
N GLN A 197 -7.16 5.99 16.71
CA GLN A 197 -7.91 6.78 17.70
C GLN A 197 -7.79 6.21 19.12
N SER A 198 -7.89 4.89 19.27
CA SER A 198 -7.73 4.21 20.53
C SER A 198 -6.33 4.41 21.12
N TYR A 199 -5.30 4.24 20.28
CA TYR A 199 -3.91 4.46 20.67
C TYR A 199 -3.65 5.91 21.09
N TYR A 200 -4.14 6.87 20.32
CA TYR A 200 -3.98 8.29 20.61
C TYR A 200 -4.65 8.66 21.94
N ALA A 201 -5.87 8.19 22.20
CA ALA A 201 -6.60 8.42 23.45
C ALA A 201 -5.88 7.82 24.67
N GLN A 202 -5.26 6.65 24.53
CA GLN A 202 -4.44 6.05 25.59
C GLN A 202 -3.23 6.93 25.94
N LEU A 203 -2.57 7.48 24.93
CA LEU A 203 -1.43 8.39 25.15
C LEU A 203 -1.85 9.69 25.85
N GLU A 204 -3.04 10.22 25.55
CA GLU A 204 -3.57 11.42 26.21
C GLU A 204 -3.97 11.16 27.68
N SER A 205 -4.52 9.98 27.96
CA SER A 205 -4.91 9.59 29.32
C SER A 205 -3.73 9.26 30.24
N GLY A 206 -2.50 9.22 29.72
CA GLY A 206 -1.31 8.82 30.47
C GLY A 206 -1.29 7.32 30.83
N THR A 207 -2.19 6.53 30.26
CA THR A 207 -2.17 5.08 30.43
C THR A 207 -0.99 4.50 29.65
N PRO A 208 -0.17 3.60 30.22
CA PRO A 208 0.93 2.98 29.50
C PRO A 208 0.42 2.34 28.20
N ALA A 209 1.11 2.60 27.10
CA ALA A 209 0.81 1.89 25.85
C ALA A 209 0.91 0.37 26.10
N PRO A 210 0.01 -0.45 25.50
CA PRO A 210 0.13 -1.89 25.59
C PRO A 210 1.51 -2.30 25.04
N PRO A 211 2.18 -3.31 25.63
CA PRO A 211 3.48 -3.76 25.15
C PRO A 211 3.36 -4.13 23.67
N HIS A 212 4.38 -3.76 22.92
CA HIS A 212 4.45 -4.14 21.51
C HIS A 212 4.33 -5.67 21.40
N PRO A 213 3.50 -6.19 20.47
CA PRO A 213 3.43 -7.63 20.27
C PRO A 213 4.74 -8.12 19.65
N GLY A 214 5.76 -8.37 20.47
CA GLY A 214 7.11 -8.75 20.06
C GLY A 214 8.17 -8.60 21.15
N GLU A 215 7.83 -8.05 22.34
CA GLU A 215 8.68 -8.11 23.54
C GLU A 215 8.33 -9.30 24.43
#